data_2c4b1ff134ab35b5f4f366e336457dfc
#
_entry.id   2c4b1ff134ab35b5f4f366e336457dfc
#
_cell.length_a   1.000
_cell.length_b   1.000
_cell.length_c   1.000
_cell.angle_alpha   90.00
_cell.angle_beta   90.00
_cell.angle_gamma   90.00
#
_symmetry.space_group_name_H-M   'P 1'
#
loop_
_entity.id
_entity.type
_entity.pdbx_description
1 polymer ?
#
loop_
_entity_poly.entity_id
_entity_poly.type
_entity_poly.pdbx_seq_one_letter_code
_entity_poly.pdbx_strand_id
1 'polypeptide(L)'
;KKYNDTVFISLSNKEPSISNNIISIGISLESQINALEKFINSEKKTRTIVMYPKNEYTKFIDEKIKSIKLKNYKIFKYSPDPKIITGEIEKLTNYSQRKRNLELRKKLLEKKEDEASIKELKKLEQIYTLGKVNFDSLIIIDFGNSLKSVLASLVFSDVDDSEVLFT
;
A
#
# COMPACT_ATOMS: atom_id res chain seq x y z
N LYS A 1 11.38 13.95 39.17
CA LYS A 1 11.22 15.22 39.92
C LYS A 1 12.51 16.04 40.09
N LYS A 2 13.65 15.60 39.50
CA LYS A 2 14.96 16.23 39.71
C LYS A 2 15.23 17.42 38.75
N TYR A 3 14.37 17.66 37.75
CA TYR A 3 14.63 18.61 36.66
C TYR A 3 13.39 19.39 36.25
N ASN A 4 12.60 19.91 37.23
CA ASN A 4 11.36 20.65 36.93
C ASN A 4 11.59 21.95 36.17
N ASP A 5 12.77 22.55 36.31
CA ASP A 5 13.14 23.81 35.64
C ASP A 5 13.93 23.61 34.34
N THR A 6 14.01 22.37 33.87
CA THR A 6 14.74 22.01 32.63
C THR A 6 13.75 21.64 31.53
N VAL A 7 13.84 22.27 30.38
CA VAL A 7 13.09 21.89 29.18
C VAL A 7 13.91 20.88 28.39
N PHE A 8 13.33 19.73 28.11
CA PHE A 8 13.93 18.69 27.28
C PHE A 8 13.38 18.80 25.87
N ILE A 9 14.24 18.74 24.86
CA ILE A 9 13.85 18.65 23.47
C ILE A 9 14.11 17.22 23.00
N SER A 10 13.04 16.54 22.61
CA SER A 10 13.10 15.18 22.04
C SER A 10 12.99 15.25 20.53
N LEU A 11 13.99 14.73 19.82
CA LEU A 11 13.98 14.59 18.35
C LEU A 11 13.39 13.23 17.92
N SER A 12 12.37 12.78 18.63
CA SER A 12 11.74 11.47 18.40
C SER A 12 10.38 11.61 17.74
N ASN A 13 10.08 10.73 16.79
CA ASN A 13 8.74 10.56 16.22
C ASN A 13 7.77 9.83 17.15
N LYS A 14 8.24 9.38 18.34
CA LYS A 14 7.38 8.80 19.36
C LYS A 14 6.72 9.92 20.16
N GLU A 15 5.43 9.78 20.40
CA GLU A 15 4.75 10.67 21.34
C GLU A 15 5.36 10.45 22.73
N PRO A 16 5.92 11.51 23.36
CA PRO A 16 6.43 11.37 24.72
C PRO A 16 5.27 11.10 25.67
N SER A 17 5.53 10.36 26.72
CA SER A 17 4.62 10.38 27.89
C SER A 17 4.46 11.82 28.34
N ILE A 18 3.22 12.27 28.52
CA ILE A 18 2.86 13.67 28.83
C ILE A 18 3.71 14.18 29.97
N SER A 19 4.60 15.11 29.68
CA SER A 19 5.39 15.88 30.66
C SER A 19 5.42 17.32 30.22
N ASN A 20 5.12 18.23 31.13
CA ASN A 20 5.04 19.67 30.84
C ASN A 20 6.37 20.30 30.43
N ASN A 21 7.49 19.58 30.59
CA ASN A 21 8.82 20.06 30.30
C ASN A 21 9.52 19.31 29.15
N ILE A 22 8.77 18.55 28.35
CA ILE A 22 9.31 17.87 27.15
C ILE A 22 8.66 18.47 25.91
N ILE A 23 9.48 19.01 25.01
CA ILE A 23 9.08 19.44 23.67
C ILE A 23 9.52 18.35 22.69
N SER A 24 8.57 17.73 22.00
CA SER A 24 8.88 16.75 20.96
C SER A 24 8.90 17.45 19.60
N ILE A 25 10.03 17.31 18.89
CA ILE A 25 10.22 17.83 17.53
C ILE A 25 10.36 16.60 16.62
N GLY A 26 9.24 16.02 16.24
CA GLY A 26 9.20 14.89 15.32
C GLY A 26 7.86 14.85 14.58
N ILE A 27 7.85 14.19 13.42
CA ILE A 27 6.62 14.01 12.66
C ILE A 27 5.93 12.75 13.19
N SER A 28 4.82 12.92 13.92
CA SER A 28 4.04 11.79 14.42
C SER A 28 3.41 11.00 13.28
N LEU A 29 3.13 9.70 13.50
CA LEU A 29 2.41 8.87 12.53
C LEU A 29 1.05 9.48 12.18
N GLU A 30 0.36 10.07 13.16
CA GLU A 30 -0.92 10.75 12.93
C GLU A 30 -0.78 11.95 11.98
N SER A 31 0.25 12.77 12.14
CA SER A 31 0.52 13.88 11.23
C SER A 31 0.84 13.40 9.81
N GLN A 32 1.58 12.30 9.68
CA GLN A 32 1.88 11.68 8.37
C GLN A 32 0.58 11.17 7.72
N ILE A 33 -0.23 10.43 8.45
CA ILE A 33 -1.52 9.91 7.97
C ILE A 33 -2.43 11.05 7.51
N ASN A 34 -2.54 12.13 8.29
CA ASN A 34 -3.35 13.30 7.93
C ASN A 34 -2.84 14.01 6.67
N ALA A 35 -1.53 14.06 6.45
CA ALA A 35 -0.94 14.61 5.23
C ALA A 35 -1.25 13.72 4.02
N LEU A 36 -1.10 12.41 4.15
CA LEU A 36 -1.43 11.43 3.11
C LEU A 36 -2.91 11.44 2.76
N GLU A 37 -3.79 11.56 3.75
CA GLU A 37 -5.24 11.71 3.53
C GLU A 37 -5.56 12.91 2.65
N LYS A 38 -4.99 14.09 2.96
CA LYS A 38 -5.16 15.29 2.16
C LYS A 38 -4.65 15.10 0.74
N PHE A 39 -3.49 14.48 0.60
CA PHE A 39 -2.88 14.20 -0.70
C PHE A 39 -3.74 13.25 -1.54
N ILE A 40 -4.17 12.12 -1.00
CA ILE A 40 -5.03 11.15 -1.68
C ILE A 40 -6.36 11.79 -2.13
N ASN A 41 -6.95 12.63 -1.27
CA ASN A 41 -8.16 13.37 -1.61
C ASN A 41 -7.93 14.41 -2.72
N SER A 42 -6.78 15.10 -2.74
CA SER A 42 -6.43 16.05 -3.82
C SER A 42 -6.23 15.34 -5.15
N GLU A 43 -5.68 14.12 -5.14
CA GLU A 43 -5.52 13.24 -6.31
C GLU A 43 -6.84 12.55 -6.73
N LYS A 44 -7.96 12.86 -6.05
CA LYS A 44 -9.30 12.31 -6.34
C LYS A 44 -9.36 10.79 -6.33
N LYS A 45 -8.49 10.13 -5.55
CA LYS A 45 -8.53 8.68 -5.39
C LYS A 45 -9.73 8.27 -4.55
N THR A 46 -10.32 7.14 -4.90
CA THR A 46 -11.64 6.75 -4.36
C THR A 46 -11.64 5.41 -3.62
N ARG A 47 -10.61 4.60 -3.81
CA ARG A 47 -10.51 3.24 -3.23
C ARG A 47 -9.11 3.02 -2.70
N THR A 48 -8.90 3.35 -1.44
CA THR A 48 -7.60 3.26 -0.78
C THR A 48 -7.47 1.94 -0.01
N ILE A 49 -6.31 1.31 -0.12
CA ILE A 49 -5.91 0.24 0.80
C ILE A 49 -4.86 0.80 1.77
N VAL A 50 -5.09 0.63 3.07
CA VAL A 50 -4.11 0.93 4.11
C VAL A 50 -3.48 -0.38 4.56
N MET A 51 -2.17 -0.53 4.32
CA MET A 51 -1.42 -1.77 4.53
C MET A 51 -0.39 -1.63 5.63
N TYR A 52 -0.28 -2.64 6.49
CA TYR A 52 0.76 -2.73 7.51
C TYR A 52 0.95 -4.17 8.00
N PRO A 53 2.13 -4.53 8.53
CA PRO A 53 2.41 -5.87 8.99
C PRO A 53 1.70 -6.21 10.30
N LYS A 54 1.39 -7.49 10.50
CA LYS A 54 0.96 -8.06 11.77
C LYS A 54 2.17 -8.24 12.69
N ASN A 55 2.48 -7.24 13.49
CA ASN A 55 3.59 -7.24 14.43
C ASN A 55 3.21 -6.52 15.75
N GLU A 56 4.18 -6.22 16.58
CA GLU A 56 3.98 -5.52 17.86
C GLU A 56 3.39 -4.11 17.73
N TYR A 57 3.58 -3.44 16.58
CA TYR A 57 3.05 -2.11 16.30
C TYR A 57 1.62 -2.11 15.78
N THR A 58 1.04 -3.27 15.48
CA THR A 58 -0.30 -3.38 14.88
C THR A 58 -1.37 -2.60 15.66
N LYS A 59 -1.40 -2.78 16.99
CA LYS A 59 -2.40 -2.09 17.85
C LYS A 59 -2.23 -0.57 17.81
N PHE A 60 -0.99 -0.09 17.86
CA PHE A 60 -0.68 1.34 17.78
C PHE A 60 -1.13 1.93 16.45
N ILE A 61 -0.84 1.23 15.34
CA ILE A 61 -1.28 1.67 14.00
C ILE A 61 -2.80 1.64 13.91
N ASP A 62 -3.47 0.60 14.41
CA ASP A 62 -4.93 0.50 14.44
C ASP A 62 -5.59 1.71 15.12
N GLU A 63 -5.02 2.18 16.22
CA GLU A 63 -5.53 3.34 16.94
C GLU A 63 -5.37 4.63 16.13
N LYS A 64 -4.23 4.83 15.48
CA LYS A 64 -3.96 6.03 14.68
C LYS A 64 -4.78 6.08 13.39
N ILE A 65 -5.07 4.94 12.79
CA ILE A 65 -5.89 4.85 11.56
C ILE A 65 -7.37 5.18 11.83
N LYS A 66 -7.88 5.05 13.06
CA LYS A 66 -9.28 5.37 13.37
C LYS A 66 -9.69 6.80 13.05
N SER A 67 -8.73 7.73 12.99
CA SER A 67 -8.96 9.14 12.67
C SER A 67 -9.01 9.43 11.15
N ILE A 68 -8.69 8.46 10.29
CA ILE A 68 -8.68 8.66 8.83
C ILE A 68 -10.07 8.98 8.30
N LYS A 69 -10.16 10.07 7.51
CA LYS A 69 -11.39 10.54 6.86
C LYS A 69 -11.41 10.27 5.35
N LEU A 70 -10.83 9.16 4.92
CA LEU A 70 -10.94 8.72 3.52
C LEU A 70 -12.33 8.14 3.27
N LYS A 71 -12.94 8.49 2.14
CA LYS A 71 -14.33 8.09 1.80
C LYS A 71 -14.53 6.59 1.74
N ASN A 72 -13.55 5.87 1.21
CA ASN A 72 -13.65 4.44 0.98
C ASN A 72 -12.26 3.82 1.09
N TYR A 73 -11.92 3.36 2.29
CA TYR A 73 -10.66 2.66 2.50
C TYR A 73 -10.90 1.29 3.13
N LYS A 74 -9.96 0.38 2.89
CA LYS A 74 -9.91 -0.94 3.52
C LYS A 74 -8.56 -1.13 4.17
N ILE A 75 -8.56 -1.77 5.33
CA ILE A 75 -7.34 -2.14 6.04
C ILE A 75 -6.92 -3.53 5.58
N PHE A 76 -5.66 -3.68 5.21
CA PHE A 76 -5.05 -4.95 4.87
C PHE A 76 -3.83 -5.19 5.74
N LYS A 77 -3.94 -6.15 6.67
CA LYS A 77 -2.86 -6.56 7.55
C LYS A 77 -2.22 -7.83 7.00
N TYR A 78 -0.92 -7.79 6.76
CA TYR A 78 -0.18 -8.90 6.16
C TYR A 78 0.83 -9.52 7.14
N SER A 79 1.25 -10.75 6.84
CA SER A 79 2.34 -11.39 7.56
C SER A 79 3.68 -10.76 7.17
N PRO A 80 4.56 -10.42 8.14
CA PRO A 80 5.90 -9.94 7.82
C PRO A 80 6.84 -11.05 7.26
N ASP A 81 6.39 -12.31 7.26
CA ASP A 81 7.15 -13.44 6.70
C ASP A 81 7.17 -13.37 5.17
N PRO A 82 8.36 -13.24 4.53
CA PRO A 82 8.50 -13.18 3.08
C PRO A 82 7.89 -14.38 2.33
N LYS A 83 7.82 -15.55 2.98
CA LYS A 83 7.22 -16.75 2.39
C LYS A 83 5.69 -16.68 2.27
N ILE A 84 5.06 -15.88 3.11
CA ILE A 84 3.60 -15.77 3.20
C ILE A 84 3.09 -14.53 2.44
N ILE A 85 3.84 -13.43 2.53
CA ILE A 85 3.42 -12.11 2.04
C ILE A 85 3.05 -12.11 0.56
N THR A 86 3.84 -12.79 -0.29
CA THR A 86 3.58 -12.84 -1.74
C THR A 86 2.19 -13.43 -2.02
N GLY A 87 1.83 -14.54 -1.39
CA GLY A 87 0.51 -15.14 -1.56
C GLY A 87 -0.64 -14.29 -0.99
N GLU A 88 -0.40 -13.50 0.06
CA GLU A 88 -1.38 -12.56 0.59
C GLU A 88 -1.59 -11.38 -0.37
N ILE A 89 -0.52 -10.85 -0.98
CA ILE A 89 -0.58 -9.77 -1.99
C ILE A 89 -1.23 -10.25 -3.29
N GLU A 90 -0.91 -11.46 -3.77
CA GLU A 90 -1.58 -12.06 -4.93
C GLU A 90 -3.10 -12.13 -4.75
N LYS A 91 -3.56 -12.50 -3.56
CA LYS A 91 -5.00 -12.51 -3.22
C LYS A 91 -5.59 -11.11 -3.20
N LEU A 92 -4.91 -10.13 -2.59
CA LEU A 92 -5.34 -8.73 -2.54
C LEU A 92 -5.53 -8.15 -3.94
N THR A 93 -4.58 -8.45 -4.84
CA THR A 93 -4.54 -7.91 -6.20
C THR A 93 -5.34 -8.73 -7.21
N ASN A 94 -5.93 -9.86 -6.81
CA ASN A 94 -6.55 -10.84 -7.71
C ASN A 94 -5.62 -11.29 -8.84
N TYR A 95 -4.31 -11.41 -8.57
CA TYR A 95 -3.28 -11.70 -9.55
C TYR A 95 -3.59 -12.94 -10.40
N SER A 96 -3.92 -14.06 -9.76
CA SER A 96 -4.24 -15.33 -10.45
C SER A 96 -5.41 -15.17 -11.43
N GLN A 97 -6.45 -14.41 -11.07
CA GLN A 97 -7.58 -14.16 -11.96
C GLN A 97 -7.19 -13.25 -13.13
N ARG A 98 -6.41 -12.19 -12.86
CA ARG A 98 -5.92 -11.27 -13.87
C ARG A 98 -4.99 -11.98 -14.87
N LYS A 99 -4.12 -12.87 -14.38
CA LYS A 99 -3.27 -13.72 -15.21
C LYS A 99 -4.10 -14.66 -16.09
N ARG A 100 -5.10 -15.33 -15.50
CA ARG A 100 -6.02 -16.19 -16.25
C ARG A 100 -6.79 -15.42 -17.33
N ASN A 101 -7.20 -14.20 -17.06
CA ASN A 101 -7.87 -13.34 -18.03
C ASN A 101 -6.97 -13.06 -19.23
N LEU A 102 -5.67 -12.79 -18.99
CA LEU A 102 -4.68 -12.60 -20.07
C LEU A 102 -4.54 -13.85 -20.92
N GLU A 103 -4.37 -15.01 -20.31
CA GLU A 103 -4.25 -16.29 -21.02
C GLU A 103 -5.48 -16.60 -21.87
N LEU A 104 -6.67 -16.39 -21.33
CA LEU A 104 -7.92 -16.58 -22.07
C LEU A 104 -8.03 -15.60 -23.24
N ARG A 105 -7.65 -14.33 -23.05
CA ARG A 105 -7.67 -13.35 -24.13
C ARG A 105 -6.69 -13.71 -25.24
N LYS A 106 -5.47 -14.11 -24.91
CA LYS A 106 -4.47 -14.59 -25.89
C LYS A 106 -5.02 -15.77 -26.70
N LYS A 107 -5.55 -16.79 -26.03
CA LYS A 107 -6.16 -17.97 -26.70
C LYS A 107 -7.32 -17.63 -27.63
N LEU A 108 -8.10 -16.60 -27.30
CA LEU A 108 -9.20 -16.15 -28.15
C LEU A 108 -8.70 -15.41 -29.40
N LEU A 109 -7.62 -14.63 -29.26
CA LEU A 109 -6.99 -13.91 -30.38
C LEU A 109 -6.22 -14.85 -31.32
N GLU A 110 -5.54 -15.87 -30.78
CA GLU A 110 -4.83 -16.89 -31.55
C GLU A 110 -5.75 -17.67 -32.52
N LYS A 111 -7.04 -17.73 -32.21
CA LYS A 111 -8.04 -18.37 -33.09
C LYS A 111 -8.52 -17.48 -34.22
N LYS A 112 -8.11 -16.22 -34.24
CA LYS A 112 -8.49 -15.23 -35.23
C LYS A 112 -7.28 -14.90 -36.09
N GLU A 113 -7.43 -15.00 -37.41
CA GLU A 113 -6.36 -14.75 -38.34
C GLU A 113 -6.33 -13.34 -38.93
N ASP A 114 -7.10 -12.40 -38.31
CA ASP A 114 -7.16 -11.02 -38.78
C ASP A 114 -5.97 -10.18 -38.24
N GLU A 115 -5.55 -9.20 -39.02
CA GLU A 115 -4.41 -8.32 -38.68
C GLU A 115 -4.57 -7.59 -37.35
N ALA A 116 -5.81 -7.20 -36.99
CA ALA A 116 -6.09 -6.49 -35.75
C ALA A 116 -5.83 -7.40 -34.53
N SER A 117 -6.25 -8.67 -34.61
CA SER A 117 -6.00 -9.68 -33.58
C SER A 117 -4.51 -9.99 -33.41
N ILE A 118 -3.76 -10.08 -34.50
CA ILE A 118 -2.31 -10.28 -34.47
C ILE A 118 -1.61 -9.09 -33.79
N LYS A 119 -2.03 -7.86 -34.10
CA LYS A 119 -1.48 -6.65 -33.50
C LYS A 119 -1.80 -6.53 -32.01
N GLU A 120 -3.01 -6.93 -31.60
CA GLU A 120 -3.40 -7.00 -30.18
C GLU A 120 -2.61 -8.07 -29.45
N LEU A 121 -2.43 -9.27 -30.03
CA LEU A 121 -1.65 -10.35 -29.44
C LEU A 121 -0.23 -9.91 -29.09
N LYS A 122 0.46 -9.24 -30.03
CA LYS A 122 1.81 -8.69 -29.80
C LYS A 122 1.86 -7.72 -28.63
N LYS A 123 0.81 -6.91 -28.40
CA LYS A 123 0.73 -6.02 -27.23
C LYS A 123 0.54 -6.81 -25.94
N LEU A 124 -0.29 -7.86 -25.96
CA LEU A 124 -0.55 -8.70 -24.81
C LEU A 124 0.66 -9.58 -24.41
N GLU A 125 1.62 -9.80 -25.30
CA GLU A 125 2.87 -10.48 -24.97
C GLU A 125 3.78 -9.68 -24.05
N GLN A 126 3.60 -8.36 -23.99
CA GLN A 126 4.41 -7.43 -23.19
C GLN A 126 3.89 -7.21 -21.77
N ILE A 127 2.74 -7.76 -21.43
CA ILE A 127 2.11 -7.62 -20.11
C ILE A 127 1.99 -8.97 -19.41
N TYR A 128 1.95 -8.93 -18.07
CA TYR A 128 1.90 -10.13 -17.24
C TYR A 128 0.49 -10.48 -16.77
N THR A 129 -0.40 -9.50 -16.72
CA THR A 129 -1.80 -9.68 -16.32
C THR A 129 -2.74 -8.84 -17.17
N LEU A 130 -4.03 -9.19 -17.19
CA LEU A 130 -5.08 -8.41 -17.86
C LEU A 130 -6.17 -8.01 -16.91
N GLY A 131 -6.39 -6.70 -16.82
CA GLY A 131 -7.36 -6.09 -15.92
C GLY A 131 -6.71 -5.33 -14.77
N LYS A 132 -7.46 -4.39 -14.21
CA LYS A 132 -7.00 -3.52 -13.14
C LYS A 132 -7.20 -4.17 -11.77
N VAL A 133 -6.40 -3.74 -10.80
CA VAL A 133 -6.67 -3.98 -9.38
C VAL A 133 -7.93 -3.20 -8.97
N ASN A 134 -8.56 -3.60 -7.86
CA ASN A 134 -9.81 -2.98 -7.40
C ASN A 134 -9.59 -1.79 -6.44
N PHE A 135 -8.41 -1.23 -6.41
CA PHE A 135 -8.04 -0.03 -5.66
C PHE A 135 -7.21 0.91 -6.54
N ASP A 136 -7.19 2.18 -6.19
CA ASP A 136 -6.50 3.24 -6.93
C ASP A 136 -5.47 3.99 -6.09
N SER A 137 -5.35 3.65 -4.81
CA SER A 137 -4.29 4.16 -3.93
C SER A 137 -3.92 3.17 -2.82
N LEU A 138 -2.65 3.22 -2.42
CA LEU A 138 -2.07 2.43 -1.33
C LEU A 138 -1.39 3.36 -0.33
N ILE A 139 -1.69 3.18 0.95
CA ILE A 139 -0.90 3.70 2.07
C ILE A 139 -0.19 2.50 2.70
N ILE A 140 1.14 2.51 2.72
CA ILE A 140 1.93 1.43 3.28
C ILE A 140 2.65 1.95 4.53
N ILE A 141 2.26 1.43 5.70
CA ILE A 141 2.86 1.78 6.99
C ILE A 141 3.77 0.64 7.42
N ASP A 142 5.01 0.66 6.93
CA ASP A 142 6.00 -0.38 7.20
C ASP A 142 7.43 0.17 7.00
N PHE A 143 8.43 -0.60 7.40
CA PHE A 143 9.84 -0.24 7.24
C PHE A 143 10.75 -1.48 7.13
N GLY A 144 11.98 -1.25 6.70
CA GLY A 144 13.01 -2.29 6.66
C GLY A 144 12.74 -3.39 5.63
N ASN A 145 13.05 -4.64 6.00
CA ASN A 145 12.96 -5.78 5.08
C ASN A 145 11.51 -6.18 4.76
N SER A 146 10.59 -6.00 5.70
CA SER A 146 9.17 -6.26 5.49
C SER A 146 8.62 -5.37 4.37
N LEU A 147 8.88 -4.06 4.44
CA LEU A 147 8.50 -3.12 3.37
C LEU A 147 9.07 -3.52 2.01
N LYS A 148 10.36 -3.91 1.96
CA LYS A 148 10.98 -4.37 0.69
C LYS A 148 10.25 -5.58 0.12
N SER A 149 9.87 -6.54 0.97
CA SER A 149 9.14 -7.73 0.54
C SER A 149 7.74 -7.41 0.04
N VAL A 150 7.02 -6.47 0.67
CA VAL A 150 5.72 -5.98 0.19
C VAL A 150 5.85 -5.34 -1.18
N LEU A 151 6.78 -4.40 -1.33
CA LEU A 151 6.98 -3.69 -2.61
C LEU A 151 7.36 -4.66 -3.72
N ALA A 152 8.27 -5.61 -3.46
CA ALA A 152 8.62 -6.65 -4.43
C ALA A 152 7.42 -7.52 -4.81
N SER A 153 6.56 -7.87 -3.84
CA SER A 153 5.35 -8.68 -4.09
C SER A 153 4.28 -7.91 -4.87
N LEU A 154 4.15 -6.60 -4.66
CA LEU A 154 3.25 -5.74 -5.44
C LEU A 154 3.72 -5.65 -6.90
N VAL A 155 5.02 -5.44 -7.13
CA VAL A 155 5.62 -5.45 -8.47
C VAL A 155 5.42 -6.82 -9.13
N PHE A 156 5.71 -7.92 -8.42
CA PHE A 156 5.48 -9.28 -8.90
C PHE A 156 4.02 -9.53 -9.28
N SER A 157 3.10 -8.95 -8.52
CA SER A 157 1.66 -9.05 -8.78
C SER A 157 1.17 -8.07 -9.85
N ASP A 158 2.07 -7.44 -10.59
CA ASP A 158 1.76 -6.53 -11.70
C ASP A 158 0.82 -5.38 -11.27
N VAL A 159 1.16 -4.74 -10.14
CA VAL A 159 0.49 -3.52 -9.67
C VAL A 159 1.27 -2.34 -10.21
N ASP A 160 0.65 -1.63 -11.16
CA ASP A 160 1.27 -0.54 -11.91
C ASP A 160 1.15 0.79 -11.15
N ASP A 161 2.27 1.49 -10.98
CA ASP A 161 2.34 2.81 -10.36
C ASP A 161 1.73 3.92 -11.22
N SER A 162 1.53 3.68 -12.52
CA SER A 162 0.77 4.58 -13.39
C SER A 162 -0.74 4.56 -13.09
N GLU A 163 -1.26 3.46 -12.52
CA GLU A 163 -2.68 3.29 -12.21
C GLU A 163 -2.98 3.45 -10.71
N VAL A 164 -2.03 3.09 -9.86
CA VAL A 164 -2.18 3.08 -8.39
C VAL A 164 -1.21 4.08 -7.77
N LEU A 165 -1.74 4.99 -6.97
CA LEU A 165 -0.95 5.94 -6.19
C LEU A 165 -0.34 5.22 -4.97
N PHE A 166 0.98 5.16 -4.90
CA PHE A 166 1.73 4.62 -3.76
C PHE A 166 2.13 5.74 -2.81
N THR A 167 1.85 5.55 -1.51
CA THR A 167 2.21 6.48 -0.43
C THR A 167 2.69 5.78 0.83
#